data_4b76d5912368c80c84cb096cb0fe7bc7
#
_entry.id   4b76d5912368c80c84cb096cb0fe7bc7
#
_cell.length_a   1.000
_cell.length_b   1.000
_cell.length_c   1.000
_cell.angle_alpha   90.00
_cell.angle_beta   90.00
_cell.angle_gamma   90.00
#
_symmetry.space_group_name_H-M   'P 1'
#
loop_
_entity.id
_entity.type
_entity.pdbx_description
1 polymer ?
#
loop_
_entity_poly.entity_id
_entity_poly.type
_entity_poly.pdbx_seq_one_letter_code
_entity_poly.pdbx_strand_id
1 'polypeptide(L)'
;LDPHQLFNKLKQEGGYFNRQKQTLSGLIAGGPGETMSASERLKWGKMRMDPADIADISATTYTYLINGHGPQENWTGLFRPGERVRLRIINASSMSIFNIRIPGLKMSVVGTDGQNVLPVAVDEFQIGTAETYDVIVRPDEDRAYTFVAESIDRSGMGRATLAPRPGMVAAVPPLRERPTLTMKDMGM
;
A
#
# COMPACT_ATOMS: atom_id res chain seq x y z
N LEU A 1 1.97 -3.68 -20.11
CA LEU A 1 0.94 -2.76 -20.61
C LEU A 1 1.48 -2.00 -21.81
N ASP A 2 0.68 -1.89 -22.88
CA ASP A 2 1.00 -1.05 -24.03
C ASP A 2 0.81 0.43 -23.63
N PRO A 3 1.85 1.29 -23.74
CA PRO A 3 1.76 2.70 -23.34
C PRO A 3 0.68 3.48 -24.10
N HIS A 4 0.45 3.16 -25.37
CA HIS A 4 -0.57 3.84 -26.18
C HIS A 4 -1.99 3.48 -25.74
N GLN A 5 -2.23 2.22 -25.39
CA GLN A 5 -3.52 1.79 -24.86
C GLN A 5 -3.79 2.44 -23.49
N LEU A 6 -2.78 2.49 -22.62
CA LEU A 6 -2.89 3.17 -21.34
C LEU A 6 -3.19 4.66 -21.51
N PHE A 7 -2.47 5.35 -22.39
CA PHE A 7 -2.67 6.77 -22.66
C PHE A 7 -4.09 7.07 -23.20
N ASN A 8 -4.59 6.23 -24.08
CA ASN A 8 -5.95 6.37 -24.59
C ASN A 8 -6.99 6.16 -23.49
N LYS A 9 -6.76 5.19 -22.60
CA LYS A 9 -7.63 4.90 -21.47
C LYS A 9 -7.66 6.07 -20.48
N LEU A 10 -6.50 6.66 -20.18
CA LEU A 10 -6.40 7.86 -19.34
C LEU A 10 -7.16 9.07 -19.91
N LYS A 11 -7.19 9.20 -21.23
CA LYS A 11 -7.97 10.27 -21.89
C LYS A 11 -9.47 10.05 -21.85
N GLN A 12 -9.90 8.79 -21.92
CA GLN A 12 -11.32 8.42 -21.97
C GLN A 12 -11.96 8.39 -20.59
N GLU A 13 -11.22 7.96 -19.60
CA GLU A 13 -11.70 7.79 -18.22
C GLU A 13 -11.05 8.84 -17.33
N GLY A 14 -11.61 10.04 -17.29
CA GLY A 14 -11.20 11.08 -16.34
C GLY A 14 -11.24 10.53 -14.91
N GLY A 15 -10.14 10.73 -14.14
CA GLY A 15 -10.01 10.15 -12.82
C GLY A 15 -9.78 8.64 -12.79
N TYR A 16 -9.21 8.08 -13.84
CA TYR A 16 -8.92 6.66 -13.99
C TYR A 16 -8.17 6.04 -12.80
N PHE A 17 -7.25 6.77 -12.20
CA PHE A 17 -6.50 6.33 -11.02
C PHE A 17 -7.24 6.62 -9.71
N ASN A 18 -8.15 7.57 -9.72
CA ASN A 18 -8.82 8.10 -8.55
C ASN A 18 -10.32 8.07 -8.75
N ARG A 19 -11.06 7.72 -7.71
CA ARG A 19 -12.50 7.89 -7.68
C ARG A 19 -12.79 9.35 -7.41
N GLN A 20 -13.05 10.13 -8.47
CA GLN A 20 -13.40 11.55 -8.34
C GLN A 20 -14.74 11.69 -7.60
N LYS A 21 -14.66 11.97 -6.31
CA LYS A 21 -15.82 12.16 -5.45
C LYS A 21 -16.46 13.53 -5.60
N GLN A 22 -15.75 14.49 -6.16
CA GLN A 22 -16.21 15.88 -6.30
C GLN A 22 -17.05 16.15 -7.56
N THR A 23 -17.18 15.21 -8.49
CA THR A 23 -17.98 15.38 -9.69
C THR A 23 -19.48 15.41 -9.39
N LEU A 24 -20.27 16.12 -10.23
CA LEU A 24 -21.73 16.09 -10.12
C LEU A 24 -22.30 14.68 -10.29
N SER A 25 -21.72 13.87 -11.16
CA SER A 25 -22.11 12.48 -11.32
C SER A 25 -21.84 11.66 -10.06
N GLY A 26 -20.69 11.88 -9.39
CA GLY A 26 -20.40 11.26 -8.09
C GLY A 26 -21.38 11.69 -7.01
N LEU A 27 -21.83 12.96 -7.02
CA LEU A 27 -22.85 13.46 -6.10
C LEU A 27 -24.23 12.78 -6.32
N ILE A 28 -24.60 12.57 -7.57
CA ILE A 28 -25.89 11.95 -7.94
C ILE A 28 -25.86 10.44 -7.72
N ALA A 29 -24.73 9.79 -7.98
CA ALA A 29 -24.57 8.35 -7.85
C ALA A 29 -24.56 7.84 -6.40
N GLY A 30 -24.26 8.71 -5.43
CA GLY A 30 -24.30 8.39 -4.01
C GLY A 30 -23.45 7.17 -3.65
N GLY A 31 -22.13 7.28 -3.77
CA GLY A 31 -21.23 6.16 -3.41
C GLY A 31 -21.21 5.89 -1.90
N PRO A 32 -20.99 4.63 -1.45
CA PRO A 32 -20.81 4.33 -0.03
C PRO A 32 -19.59 5.15 0.53
N GLY A 33 -19.84 5.91 1.59
CA GLY A 33 -18.84 6.77 2.24
C GLY A 33 -18.78 8.22 1.73
N GLU A 34 -19.66 8.66 0.84
CA GLU A 34 -19.73 10.04 0.39
C GLU A 34 -20.58 10.91 1.32
N THR A 35 -19.95 11.51 2.30
CA THR A 35 -20.60 12.47 3.23
C THR A 35 -20.19 13.93 2.99
N MET A 36 -19.49 14.21 1.87
CA MET A 36 -18.95 15.54 1.61
C MET A 36 -20.06 16.55 1.30
N SER A 37 -20.13 17.62 2.09
CA SER A 37 -21.09 18.72 1.89
C SER A 37 -20.81 19.49 0.59
N ALA A 38 -21.82 20.20 0.08
CA ALA A 38 -21.68 21.05 -1.11
C ALA A 38 -20.61 22.14 -0.92
N SER A 39 -20.46 22.68 0.30
CA SER A 39 -19.43 23.66 0.61
C SER A 39 -18.01 23.09 0.55
N GLU A 40 -17.82 21.87 1.04
CA GLU A 40 -16.55 21.17 0.95
C GLU A 40 -16.20 20.83 -0.50
N ARG A 41 -17.17 20.32 -1.27
CA ARG A 41 -17.01 20.07 -2.71
C ARG A 41 -16.55 21.34 -3.45
N LEU A 42 -17.14 22.50 -3.12
CA LEU A 42 -16.75 23.77 -3.71
C LEU A 42 -15.31 24.16 -3.36
N LYS A 43 -14.88 23.92 -2.11
CA LYS A 43 -13.50 24.20 -1.68
C LYS A 43 -12.51 23.32 -2.47
N TRP A 44 -12.74 22.01 -2.53
CA TRP A 44 -11.91 21.07 -3.31
C TRP A 44 -11.90 21.44 -4.79
N GLY A 45 -13.04 21.78 -5.37
CA GLY A 45 -13.15 22.22 -6.76
C GLY A 45 -12.39 23.50 -7.06
N LYS A 46 -12.38 24.48 -6.15
CA LYS A 46 -11.56 25.70 -6.29
C LYS A 46 -10.05 25.41 -6.27
N MET A 47 -9.61 24.41 -5.51
CA MET A 47 -8.21 23.97 -5.48
C MET A 47 -7.86 23.10 -6.70
N ARG A 48 -8.84 22.67 -7.50
CA ARG A 48 -8.67 21.67 -8.58
C ARG A 48 -8.04 20.37 -8.11
N MET A 49 -8.40 19.94 -6.92
CA MET A 49 -7.93 18.73 -6.28
C MET A 49 -9.08 17.79 -5.99
N ASP A 50 -8.78 16.51 -5.88
CA ASP A 50 -9.73 15.48 -5.44
C ASP A 50 -9.24 14.91 -4.10
N PRO A 51 -10.11 14.84 -3.07
CA PRO A 51 -9.71 14.29 -1.77
C PRO A 51 -9.33 12.81 -1.81
N ALA A 52 -9.66 12.09 -2.88
CA ALA A 52 -9.26 10.71 -3.09
C ALA A 52 -7.96 10.57 -3.91
N ASP A 53 -7.39 11.70 -4.38
CA ASP A 53 -6.15 11.75 -5.15
C ASP A 53 -4.94 11.73 -4.23
N ILE A 54 -4.60 10.52 -3.75
CA ILE A 54 -3.54 10.31 -2.75
C ILE A 54 -2.28 9.73 -3.41
N ALA A 55 -2.42 9.08 -4.56
CA ALA A 55 -1.31 8.43 -5.25
C ALA A 55 -1.49 8.48 -6.76
N ASP A 56 -0.47 8.95 -7.46
CA ASP A 56 -0.44 9.03 -8.92
C ASP A 56 -0.35 7.64 -9.58
N ILE A 57 0.33 6.70 -8.92
CA ILE A 57 0.46 5.32 -9.37
C ILE A 57 -0.33 4.40 -8.46
N SER A 58 -1.29 3.68 -9.03
CA SER A 58 -2.18 2.80 -8.31
C SER A 58 -2.23 1.38 -8.90
N ALA A 59 -2.70 0.43 -8.13
CA ALA A 59 -2.93 -0.95 -8.60
C ALA A 59 -4.10 -1.08 -9.58
N THR A 60 -4.80 0.00 -9.87
CA THR A 60 -5.82 0.02 -10.94
C THR A 60 -5.20 -0.27 -12.31
N THR A 61 -3.94 0.14 -12.50
CA THR A 61 -3.22 -0.03 -13.78
C THR A 61 -1.98 -0.90 -13.64
N TYR A 62 -1.33 -0.86 -12.47
CA TYR A 62 -0.05 -1.52 -12.23
C TYR A 62 -0.20 -2.71 -11.30
N THR A 63 0.67 -3.69 -11.44
CA THR A 63 0.79 -4.80 -10.50
C THR A 63 2.01 -4.57 -9.62
N TYR A 64 1.82 -4.55 -8.30
CA TYR A 64 2.92 -4.46 -7.35
C TYR A 64 3.62 -5.81 -7.23
N LEU A 65 4.94 -5.79 -7.27
CA LEU A 65 5.77 -6.98 -7.21
C LEU A 65 6.59 -7.00 -5.93
N ILE A 66 6.84 -8.19 -5.39
CA ILE A 66 7.85 -8.42 -4.35
C ILE A 66 8.87 -9.40 -4.90
N ASN A 67 10.14 -8.98 -4.95
CA ASN A 67 11.23 -9.76 -5.56
C ASN A 67 10.92 -10.26 -6.98
N GLY A 68 10.22 -9.43 -7.78
CA GLY A 68 9.83 -9.77 -9.14
C GLY A 68 8.57 -10.61 -9.29
N HIS A 69 7.97 -11.06 -8.19
CA HIS A 69 6.77 -11.89 -8.18
C HIS A 69 5.51 -11.06 -7.92
N GLY A 70 4.48 -11.28 -8.73
CA GLY A 70 3.15 -10.71 -8.53
C GLY A 70 2.43 -11.34 -7.33
N PRO A 71 1.33 -10.72 -6.87
CA PRO A 71 0.59 -11.23 -5.71
C PRO A 71 0.06 -12.66 -5.86
N GLN A 72 -0.16 -13.11 -7.08
CA GLN A 72 -0.63 -14.47 -7.34
C GLN A 72 0.50 -15.51 -7.33
N GLU A 73 1.70 -15.14 -7.79
CA GLU A 73 2.89 -15.98 -7.75
C GLU A 73 3.43 -16.14 -6.32
N ASN A 74 3.28 -15.10 -5.51
CA ASN A 74 3.50 -15.11 -4.06
C ASN A 74 4.89 -15.62 -3.65
N TRP A 75 5.93 -14.79 -3.79
CA TRP A 75 7.27 -15.13 -3.34
C TRP A 75 7.28 -15.61 -1.88
N THR A 76 8.05 -16.67 -1.58
CA THR A 76 8.13 -17.24 -0.25
C THR A 76 9.54 -17.17 0.31
N GLY A 77 9.70 -16.51 1.45
CA GLY A 77 10.89 -16.55 2.29
C GLY A 77 10.77 -17.63 3.36
N LEU A 78 11.84 -18.41 3.58
CA LEU A 78 11.86 -19.47 4.58
C LEU A 78 12.49 -18.99 5.88
N PHE A 79 11.97 -19.49 7.01
CA PHE A 79 12.52 -19.29 8.34
C PHE A 79 12.46 -20.58 9.17
N ARG A 80 13.16 -20.60 10.30
CA ARG A 80 12.98 -21.64 11.33
C ARG A 80 12.25 -21.03 12.53
N PRO A 81 11.23 -21.71 13.11
CA PRO A 81 10.56 -21.20 14.29
C PRO A 81 11.54 -20.82 15.40
N GLY A 82 11.36 -19.63 15.98
CA GLY A 82 12.22 -19.07 17.02
C GLY A 82 13.46 -18.33 16.52
N GLU A 83 13.81 -18.40 15.24
CA GLU A 83 14.97 -17.64 14.72
C GLU A 83 14.67 -16.14 14.58
N ARG A 84 15.71 -15.35 14.64
CA ARG A 84 15.65 -13.91 14.35
C ARG A 84 15.93 -13.69 12.85
N VAL A 85 14.89 -13.34 12.12
CA VAL A 85 14.99 -13.07 10.69
C VAL A 85 15.13 -11.56 10.47
N ARG A 86 16.19 -11.14 9.78
CA ARG A 86 16.36 -9.75 9.31
C ARG A 86 15.78 -9.63 7.92
N LEU A 87 14.73 -8.84 7.78
CA LEU A 87 14.16 -8.45 6.50
C LEU A 87 14.76 -7.11 6.10
N ARG A 88 15.35 -7.07 4.91
CA ARG A 88 15.82 -5.85 4.27
C ARG A 88 14.79 -5.46 3.22
N ILE A 89 14.07 -4.40 3.48
CA ILE A 89 12.94 -3.95 2.68
C ILE A 89 13.37 -2.71 1.92
N ILE A 90 13.25 -2.77 0.60
CA ILE A 90 13.61 -1.67 -0.30
C ILE A 90 12.36 -1.34 -1.12
N ASN A 91 11.90 -0.11 -1.06
CA ASN A 91 10.86 0.35 -1.95
C ASN A 91 11.49 0.84 -3.26
N ALA A 92 11.59 -0.07 -4.22
CA ALA A 92 12.11 0.20 -5.57
C ALA A 92 11.03 0.62 -6.57
N SER A 93 9.84 1.02 -6.11
CA SER A 93 8.79 1.54 -7.00
C SER A 93 9.14 2.94 -7.50
N SER A 94 8.54 3.34 -8.62
CA SER A 94 8.78 4.66 -9.22
C SER A 94 8.17 5.79 -8.40
N MET A 95 6.96 5.62 -7.82
CA MET A 95 6.24 6.67 -7.09
C MET A 95 5.31 6.13 -5.99
N SER A 96 5.19 4.82 -5.82
CA SER A 96 4.24 4.26 -4.86
C SER A 96 4.81 4.26 -3.45
N ILE A 97 3.99 4.65 -2.50
CA ILE A 97 4.25 4.56 -1.06
C ILE A 97 3.44 3.39 -0.50
N PHE A 98 4.05 2.61 0.37
CA PHE A 98 3.42 1.41 0.92
C PHE A 98 3.38 1.41 2.44
N ASN A 99 2.31 0.84 2.97
CA ASN A 99 2.22 0.43 4.36
C ASN A 99 2.66 -1.03 4.46
N ILE A 100 3.70 -1.28 5.23
CA ILE A 100 4.30 -2.60 5.42
C ILE A 100 3.81 -3.19 6.74
N ARG A 101 3.25 -4.40 6.68
CA ARG A 101 2.83 -5.15 7.86
C ARG A 101 2.96 -6.66 7.66
N ILE A 102 3.05 -7.38 8.75
CA ILE A 102 2.98 -8.84 8.78
C ILE A 102 1.94 -9.21 9.85
N PRO A 103 0.68 -9.47 9.47
CA PRO A 103 -0.37 -9.75 10.45
C PRO A 103 0.00 -10.87 11.42
N GLY A 104 -0.11 -10.57 12.71
CA GLY A 104 0.23 -11.51 13.79
C GLY A 104 1.72 -11.65 14.09
N LEU A 105 2.59 -10.79 13.53
CA LEU A 105 4.02 -10.80 13.80
C LEU A 105 4.53 -9.37 14.00
N LYS A 106 5.06 -9.06 15.18
CA LYS A 106 5.70 -7.77 15.47
C LYS A 106 7.00 -7.63 14.68
N MET A 107 7.24 -6.43 14.19
CA MET A 107 8.46 -6.04 13.49
C MET A 107 9.26 -5.08 14.38
N SER A 108 10.56 -5.32 14.54
CA SER A 108 11.45 -4.39 15.20
C SER A 108 12.29 -3.66 14.16
N VAL A 109 12.03 -2.38 13.92
CA VAL A 109 12.83 -1.54 13.03
C VAL A 109 14.19 -1.31 13.67
N VAL A 110 15.26 -1.66 12.97
CA VAL A 110 16.65 -1.57 13.46
C VAL A 110 17.57 -0.75 12.55
N GLY A 111 17.10 -0.39 11.37
CA GLY A 111 17.83 0.46 10.43
C GLY A 111 16.91 1.11 9.41
N THR A 112 17.27 2.30 8.96
CA THR A 112 16.60 3.04 7.87
C THR A 112 17.67 3.68 7.00
N ASP A 113 17.52 3.60 5.69
CA ASP A 113 18.40 4.22 4.68
C ASP A 113 19.89 3.98 4.95
N GLY A 114 20.21 2.73 5.29
CA GLY A 114 21.59 2.29 5.57
C GLY A 114 22.14 2.69 6.94
N GLN A 115 21.36 3.39 7.78
CA GLN A 115 21.78 3.78 9.13
C GLN A 115 21.10 2.91 10.19
N ASN A 116 21.85 2.55 11.22
CA ASN A 116 21.26 1.88 12.38
C ASN A 116 20.45 2.88 13.22
N VAL A 117 19.30 2.45 13.70
CA VAL A 117 18.45 3.21 14.62
C VAL A 117 18.26 2.44 15.92
N LEU A 118 17.83 3.13 16.96
CA LEU A 118 17.38 2.48 18.20
C LEU A 118 16.18 1.59 17.84
N PRO A 119 16.17 0.32 18.26
CA PRO A 119 15.10 -0.60 17.88
C PRO A 119 13.72 -0.12 18.31
N VAL A 120 12.78 -0.03 17.38
CA VAL A 120 11.38 0.32 17.63
C VAL A 120 10.47 -0.82 17.19
N ALA A 121 9.68 -1.34 18.12
CA ALA A 121 8.70 -2.38 17.82
C ALA A 121 7.42 -1.77 17.22
N VAL A 122 7.03 -2.23 16.07
CA VAL A 122 5.86 -1.74 15.32
C VAL A 122 5.02 -2.90 14.78
N ASP A 123 3.75 -2.65 14.58
CA ASP A 123 2.86 -3.57 13.84
C ASP A 123 2.82 -3.23 12.35
N GLU A 124 3.05 -1.96 12.02
CA GLU A 124 3.04 -1.43 10.67
C GLU A 124 3.96 -0.20 10.60
N PHE A 125 4.55 0.03 9.43
CA PHE A 125 5.24 1.28 9.10
C PHE A 125 5.02 1.63 7.64
N GLN A 126 5.21 2.89 7.32
CA GLN A 126 5.13 3.39 5.95
C GLN A 126 6.53 3.48 5.35
N ILE A 127 6.66 3.12 4.06
CA ILE A 127 7.90 3.22 3.30
C ILE A 127 7.68 4.03 2.03
N GLY A 128 8.38 5.14 1.91
CA GLY A 128 8.37 5.99 0.71
C GLY A 128 9.23 5.43 -0.41
N THR A 129 9.11 6.02 -1.58
CA THR A 129 9.93 5.66 -2.75
C THR A 129 11.41 5.86 -2.45
N ALA A 130 12.24 4.90 -2.85
CA ALA A 130 13.68 4.83 -2.62
C ALA A 130 14.12 4.67 -1.16
N GLU A 131 13.21 4.65 -0.19
CA GLU A 131 13.55 4.34 1.20
C GLU A 131 13.88 2.86 1.40
N THR A 132 14.71 2.61 2.40
CA THR A 132 15.06 1.26 2.84
C THR A 132 14.86 1.10 4.34
N TYR A 133 14.35 -0.07 4.74
CA TYR A 133 14.17 -0.43 6.15
C TYR A 133 14.76 -1.81 6.43
N ASP A 134 15.49 -1.90 7.53
CA ASP A 134 15.90 -3.17 8.11
C ASP A 134 15.03 -3.46 9.32
N VAL A 135 14.32 -4.58 9.29
CA VAL A 135 13.46 -5.00 10.40
C VAL A 135 13.82 -6.42 10.86
N ILE A 136 13.78 -6.64 12.16
CA ILE A 136 13.91 -7.97 12.77
C ILE A 136 12.52 -8.48 13.12
N VAL A 137 12.24 -9.69 12.67
CA VAL A 137 11.05 -10.46 13.08
C VAL A 137 11.49 -11.75 13.77
N ARG A 138 10.65 -12.28 14.64
CA ARG A 138 10.88 -13.56 15.31
C ARG A 138 9.60 -14.40 15.26
N PRO A 139 9.37 -15.13 14.18
CA PRO A 139 8.25 -16.05 14.08
C PRO A 139 8.53 -17.30 14.94
N ASP A 140 7.79 -17.47 16.02
CA ASP A 140 7.98 -18.58 16.97
C ASP A 140 7.09 -19.79 16.65
N GLU A 141 6.06 -19.62 15.82
CA GLU A 141 5.09 -20.64 15.50
C GLU A 141 5.44 -21.37 14.18
N ASP A 142 5.05 -22.65 14.09
CA ASP A 142 5.17 -23.45 12.86
C ASP A 142 4.02 -23.17 11.89
N ARG A 143 3.86 -21.91 11.49
CA ARG A 143 2.85 -21.43 10.53
C ARG A 143 3.41 -20.42 9.56
N ALA A 144 2.69 -20.22 8.45
CA ALA A 144 3.02 -19.18 7.50
C ALA A 144 2.43 -17.83 7.92
N TYR A 145 3.13 -16.76 7.53
CA TYR A 145 2.71 -15.36 7.70
C TYR A 145 2.69 -14.66 6.36
N THR A 146 1.71 -13.79 6.13
CA THR A 146 1.69 -12.95 4.94
C THR A 146 2.43 -11.65 5.20
N PHE A 147 3.48 -11.38 4.42
CA PHE A 147 4.07 -10.06 4.29
C PHE A 147 3.22 -9.23 3.34
N VAL A 148 2.82 -8.05 3.77
CA VAL A 148 1.93 -7.16 3.02
C VAL A 148 2.61 -5.81 2.79
N ALA A 149 2.66 -5.38 1.53
CA ALA A 149 2.99 -4.02 1.12
C ALA A 149 1.75 -3.41 0.46
N GLU A 150 0.89 -2.80 1.25
CA GLU A 150 -0.37 -2.21 0.79
C GLU A 150 -0.14 -0.75 0.39
N SER A 151 -0.57 -0.36 -0.82
CA SER A 151 -0.44 1.02 -1.29
C SER A 151 -1.22 2.00 -0.41
N ILE A 152 -0.72 3.23 -0.27
CA ILE A 152 -1.36 4.23 0.60
C ILE A 152 -2.78 4.57 0.16
N ASP A 153 -3.08 4.49 -1.14
CA ASP A 153 -4.40 4.73 -1.71
C ASP A 153 -5.33 3.51 -1.59
N ARG A 154 -4.85 2.38 -1.04
CA ARG A 154 -5.60 1.12 -0.88
C ARG A 154 -6.11 0.53 -2.18
N SER A 155 -5.51 0.86 -3.32
CA SER A 155 -5.89 0.28 -4.63
C SER A 155 -5.42 -1.16 -4.81
N GLY A 156 -4.37 -1.57 -4.08
CA GLY A 156 -3.82 -2.92 -4.15
C GLY A 156 -2.66 -3.13 -3.20
N MET A 157 -2.07 -4.32 -3.27
CA MET A 157 -0.92 -4.70 -2.46
C MET A 157 0.05 -5.60 -3.22
N GLY A 158 1.35 -5.46 -2.92
CA GLY A 158 2.32 -6.53 -3.09
C GLY A 158 2.23 -7.46 -1.89
N ARG A 159 2.39 -8.77 -2.11
CA ARG A 159 2.42 -9.75 -1.02
C ARG A 159 3.50 -10.79 -1.20
N ALA A 160 3.96 -11.32 -0.08
CA ALA A 160 4.86 -12.44 -0.01
C ALA A 160 4.46 -13.33 1.18
N THR A 161 5.00 -14.52 1.25
CA THR A 161 4.82 -15.43 2.38
C THR A 161 6.15 -15.62 3.12
N LEU A 162 6.11 -15.58 4.44
CA LEU A 162 7.17 -16.12 5.31
C LEU A 162 6.68 -17.44 5.87
N ALA A 163 7.43 -18.51 5.68
CA ALA A 163 7.00 -19.86 6.05
C ALA A 163 8.13 -20.72 6.57
N PRO A 164 7.86 -21.68 7.50
CA PRO A 164 8.86 -22.65 7.95
C PRO A 164 9.23 -23.66 6.85
N ARG A 165 8.34 -23.92 5.89
CA ARG A 165 8.52 -24.91 4.81
C ARG A 165 7.91 -24.41 3.50
N PRO A 166 8.46 -24.83 2.35
CA PRO A 166 7.86 -24.54 1.04
C PRO A 166 6.42 -25.06 0.93
N GLY A 167 5.60 -24.34 0.16
CA GLY A 167 4.21 -24.74 -0.12
C GLY A 167 3.19 -24.36 0.97
N MET A 168 3.63 -23.81 2.10
CA MET A 168 2.71 -23.28 3.11
C MET A 168 2.10 -21.96 2.63
N VAL A 169 0.84 -21.74 2.95
CA VAL A 169 0.07 -20.57 2.57
C VAL A 169 -0.45 -19.87 3.83
N ALA A 170 -0.38 -18.55 3.86
CA ALA A 170 -0.98 -17.73 4.90
C ALA A 170 -2.22 -17.00 4.39
N ALA A 171 -3.15 -16.68 5.30
CA ALA A 171 -4.32 -15.89 4.97
C ALA A 171 -3.89 -14.50 4.47
N VAL A 172 -4.47 -14.07 3.34
CA VAL A 172 -4.24 -12.74 2.77
C VAL A 172 -5.29 -11.80 3.36
N PRO A 173 -4.88 -10.74 4.08
CA PRO A 173 -5.85 -9.79 4.60
C PRO A 173 -6.54 -9.04 3.45
N PRO A 174 -7.80 -8.62 3.62
CA PRO A 174 -8.45 -7.75 2.66
C PRO A 174 -7.74 -6.38 2.59
N LEU A 175 -7.90 -5.70 1.46
CA LEU A 175 -7.53 -4.28 1.37
C LEU A 175 -8.38 -3.48 2.36
N ARG A 176 -7.74 -2.51 2.99
CA ARG A 176 -8.42 -1.57 3.89
C ARG A 176 -9.26 -0.58 3.09
N GLU A 177 -10.14 0.13 3.78
CA GLU A 177 -10.91 1.21 3.18
C GLU A 177 -10.00 2.30 2.62
N ARG A 178 -10.36 2.83 1.44
CA ARG A 178 -9.61 3.92 0.81
C ARG A 178 -9.68 5.17 1.66
N PRO A 179 -8.54 5.78 1.99
CA PRO A 179 -8.52 7.04 2.73
C PRO A 179 -9.05 8.17 1.83
N THR A 180 -9.58 9.18 2.49
CA THR A 180 -9.99 10.44 1.85
C THR A 180 -9.32 11.58 2.62
N LEU A 181 -8.62 12.46 1.90
CA LEU A 181 -8.01 13.63 2.49
C LEU A 181 -9.07 14.59 3.04
N THR A 182 -8.79 15.21 4.15
CA THR A 182 -9.59 16.28 4.74
C THR A 182 -8.88 17.63 4.60
N MET A 183 -9.60 18.73 4.83
CA MET A 183 -8.97 20.06 4.85
C MET A 183 -7.86 20.17 5.91
N LYS A 184 -7.98 19.42 7.01
CA LYS A 184 -6.95 19.33 8.04
C LYS A 184 -5.65 18.72 7.51
N ASP A 185 -5.73 17.70 6.67
CA ASP A 185 -4.56 17.06 6.06
C ASP A 185 -3.85 18.00 5.10
N MET A 186 -4.58 18.99 4.57
CA MET A 186 -4.06 20.05 3.70
C MET A 186 -3.51 21.26 4.49
N GLY A 187 -3.49 21.21 5.83
CA GLY A 187 -3.00 22.30 6.67
C GLY A 187 -3.94 23.53 6.74
N MET A 188 -5.22 23.33 6.44
CA MET A 188 -6.25 24.39 6.40
C MET A 188 -7.35 24.14 7.44
#